data_fe6b91065c5372afadd5b4b8ee639a57
#
_entry.id   fe6b91065c5372afadd5b4b8ee639a57
#
_cell.length_a   1.000
_cell.length_b   1.000
_cell.length_c   1.000
_cell.angle_alpha   90.00
_cell.angle_beta   90.00
_cell.angle_gamma   90.00
#
_symmetry.space_group_name_H-M   'P 1'
#
loop_
_entity.id
_entity.type
_entity.pdbx_description
1 polymer ?
#
loop_
_entity_poly.entity_id
_entity_poly.type
_entity_poly.pdbx_seq_one_letter_code
_entity_poly.pdbx_strand_id
1 'polypeptide(L)'
;DPTTFDTFLSDLKEGLKNVGLEDVWPCFIVGKVGTDLHTTLFDAEVARDLTAKVRPYGSYIKGHYSDDVDNPQDYPTSGMGAANVGPEFTMNEFDALAELEAEEKKQFEAGRIPQLSNMGKVLWQKVYESGRWKKWLQPDEQGKDLSEVSEERQQWLVKTGCRYIWQAPEVLVARQKLYDNLAYVGIDAENVVLMRIEHNMDKYYYAFNIVNLNDHLKNI
;
A
#
# COMPACT_ATOMS: atom_id res chain seq x y z
N ASP A 1 17.00 -17.57 -0.40
CA ASP A 1 17.99 -18.55 -0.86
C ASP A 1 17.72 -18.88 -2.33
N PRO A 2 18.70 -18.66 -3.24
CA PRO A 2 18.57 -18.95 -4.67
C PRO A 2 18.15 -20.41 -4.98
N THR A 3 18.65 -21.36 -4.19
CA THR A 3 18.34 -22.80 -4.33
C THR A 3 16.85 -23.08 -4.06
N THR A 4 16.28 -22.45 -3.05
CA THR A 4 14.86 -22.57 -2.71
C THR A 4 13.96 -22.07 -3.85
N PHE A 5 14.38 -20.97 -4.51
CA PHE A 5 13.63 -20.41 -5.63
C PHE A 5 13.67 -21.33 -6.87
N ASP A 6 14.83 -21.91 -7.18
CA ASP A 6 14.98 -22.86 -8.28
C ASP A 6 14.17 -24.15 -8.04
N THR A 7 14.17 -24.66 -6.80
CA THR A 7 13.33 -25.78 -6.39
C THR A 7 11.85 -25.45 -6.59
N PHE A 8 11.41 -24.27 -6.13
CA PHE A 8 10.03 -23.83 -6.31
C PHE A 8 9.61 -23.82 -7.79
N LEU A 9 10.46 -23.28 -8.70
CA LEU A 9 10.15 -23.24 -10.13
C LEU A 9 10.03 -24.66 -10.73
N SER A 10 10.93 -25.56 -10.33
CA SER A 10 10.89 -26.97 -10.76
C SER A 10 9.64 -27.68 -10.27
N ASP A 11 9.33 -27.55 -8.99
CA ASP A 11 8.18 -28.22 -8.36
C ASP A 11 6.86 -27.68 -8.95
N LEU A 12 6.77 -26.37 -9.20
CA LEU A 12 5.61 -25.77 -9.85
C LEU A 12 5.41 -26.33 -11.26
N LYS A 13 6.49 -26.44 -12.03
CA LYS A 13 6.45 -26.98 -13.39
C LYS A 13 5.99 -28.45 -13.41
N GLU A 14 6.55 -29.27 -12.53
CA GLU A 14 6.16 -30.65 -12.39
C GLU A 14 4.71 -30.80 -11.88
N GLY A 15 4.32 -30.00 -10.89
CA GLY A 15 2.96 -30.00 -10.37
C GLY A 15 1.91 -29.66 -11.43
N LEU A 16 2.14 -28.63 -12.23
CA LEU A 16 1.25 -28.25 -13.34
C LEU A 16 1.16 -29.36 -14.37
N LYS A 17 2.28 -29.98 -14.75
CA LYS A 17 2.32 -31.12 -15.68
C LYS A 17 1.52 -32.29 -15.16
N ASN A 18 1.65 -32.64 -13.88
CA ASN A 18 0.96 -33.80 -13.26
C ASN A 18 -0.56 -33.67 -13.24
N VAL A 19 -1.10 -32.45 -13.38
CA VAL A 19 -2.54 -32.16 -13.45
C VAL A 19 -3.00 -31.75 -14.86
N GLY A 20 -2.13 -31.84 -15.87
CA GLY A 20 -2.46 -31.48 -17.26
C GLY A 20 -2.68 -29.99 -17.50
N LEU A 21 -1.99 -29.14 -16.74
CA LEU A 21 -2.07 -27.69 -16.81
C LEU A 21 -0.71 -27.04 -17.18
N GLU A 22 0.14 -27.73 -17.91
CA GLU A 22 1.45 -27.24 -18.32
C GLU A 22 1.40 -25.95 -19.16
N ASP A 23 0.27 -25.73 -19.86
CA ASP A 23 0.04 -24.50 -20.65
C ASP A 23 -0.43 -23.31 -19.82
N VAL A 24 -0.72 -23.51 -18.53
CA VAL A 24 -1.21 -22.49 -17.62
C VAL A 24 -0.08 -21.99 -16.69
N TRP A 25 1.05 -21.65 -17.29
CA TRP A 25 2.18 -21.11 -16.52
C TRP A 25 1.93 -19.67 -16.07
N PRO A 26 2.25 -19.27 -14.82
CA PRO A 26 1.97 -17.93 -14.32
C PRO A 26 2.83 -16.87 -15.03
N CYS A 27 2.19 -15.79 -15.49
CA CYS A 27 2.88 -14.63 -16.06
C CYS A 27 3.79 -13.94 -15.04
N PHE A 28 3.37 -13.88 -13.77
CA PHE A 28 4.11 -13.24 -12.69
C PHE A 28 4.45 -14.22 -11.57
N ILE A 29 5.70 -14.18 -11.13
CA ILE A 29 6.19 -14.91 -9.97
C ILE A 29 6.67 -13.90 -8.94
N VAL A 30 6.19 -14.03 -7.70
CA VAL A 30 6.60 -13.14 -6.61
C VAL A 30 8.00 -13.53 -6.14
N GLY A 31 8.90 -12.56 -6.14
CA GLY A 31 10.26 -12.69 -5.62
C GLY A 31 10.50 -11.72 -4.46
N LYS A 32 11.28 -12.16 -3.45
CA LYS A 32 11.78 -11.25 -2.42
C LYS A 32 12.99 -10.50 -2.98
N VAL A 33 12.82 -9.21 -3.19
CA VAL A 33 13.79 -8.32 -3.84
C VAL A 33 14.31 -7.22 -2.89
N GLY A 34 14.53 -7.59 -1.63
CA GLY A 34 15.01 -6.67 -0.59
C GLY A 34 13.91 -6.07 0.25
N THR A 35 12.87 -5.57 -0.38
CA THR A 35 11.75 -4.89 0.29
C THR A 35 10.88 -5.84 1.11
N ASP A 36 10.41 -5.36 2.25
CA ASP A 36 9.37 -5.98 3.09
C ASP A 36 8.64 -4.89 3.89
N LEU A 37 7.84 -5.26 4.89
CA LEU A 37 7.07 -4.32 5.73
C LEU A 37 7.91 -3.28 6.47
N HIS A 38 9.21 -3.51 6.61
CA HIS A 38 10.12 -2.69 7.42
C HIS A 38 11.40 -2.32 6.67
N THR A 39 11.52 -2.73 5.41
CA THR A 39 12.70 -2.51 4.58
C THR A 39 12.28 -1.91 3.24
N THR A 40 12.69 -0.67 3.00
CA THR A 40 12.32 0.13 1.82
C THR A 40 13.35 0.03 0.69
N LEU A 41 14.53 -0.50 0.95
CA LEU A 41 15.59 -0.62 -0.05
C LEU A 41 15.34 -1.82 -0.96
N PHE A 42 15.12 -1.54 -2.24
CA PHE A 42 15.04 -2.54 -3.29
C PHE A 42 16.45 -3.00 -3.70
N ASP A 43 16.64 -4.33 -3.75
CA ASP A 43 17.89 -4.96 -4.16
C ASP A 43 17.86 -5.27 -5.65
N ALA A 44 18.44 -4.38 -6.44
CA ALA A 44 18.45 -4.49 -7.91
C ALA A 44 19.30 -5.68 -8.42
N GLU A 45 20.28 -6.13 -7.66
CA GLU A 45 21.12 -7.28 -8.04
C GLU A 45 20.31 -8.58 -7.88
N VAL A 46 19.71 -8.77 -6.72
CA VAL A 46 18.79 -9.91 -6.47
C VAL A 46 17.64 -9.91 -7.46
N ALA A 47 17.09 -8.75 -7.79
CA ALA A 47 15.98 -8.64 -8.75
C ALA A 47 16.41 -9.08 -10.17
N ARG A 48 17.61 -8.70 -10.62
CA ARG A 48 18.17 -9.16 -11.92
C ARG A 48 18.39 -10.67 -11.94
N ASP A 49 18.93 -11.23 -10.86
CA ASP A 49 19.16 -12.67 -10.75
C ASP A 49 17.84 -13.45 -10.81
N LEU A 50 16.85 -13.05 -10.05
CA LEU A 50 15.52 -13.67 -10.07
C LEU A 50 14.84 -13.52 -11.43
N THR A 51 14.96 -12.36 -12.06
CA THR A 51 14.44 -12.10 -13.41
C THR A 51 15.08 -13.03 -14.44
N ALA A 52 16.39 -13.23 -14.38
CA ALA A 52 17.09 -14.16 -15.27
C ALA A 52 16.59 -15.61 -15.11
N LYS A 53 16.27 -16.04 -13.88
CA LYS A 53 15.76 -17.38 -13.57
C LYS A 53 14.34 -17.63 -14.12
N VAL A 54 13.46 -16.64 -14.11
CA VAL A 54 12.06 -16.82 -14.55
C VAL A 54 11.86 -16.56 -16.04
N ARG A 55 12.74 -15.80 -16.68
CA ARG A 55 12.66 -15.45 -18.10
C ARG A 55 12.56 -16.67 -19.05
N PRO A 56 13.31 -17.77 -18.84
CA PRO A 56 13.18 -18.98 -19.67
C PRO A 56 11.80 -19.65 -19.63
N TYR A 57 11.01 -19.34 -18.60
CA TYR A 57 9.62 -19.81 -18.45
C TYR A 57 8.59 -18.85 -19.03
N GLY A 58 9.00 -17.73 -19.59
CA GLY A 58 8.10 -16.67 -20.08
C GLY A 58 7.46 -15.83 -18.96
N SER A 59 7.98 -15.92 -17.75
CA SER A 59 7.48 -15.18 -16.59
C SER A 59 8.27 -13.89 -16.32
N TYR A 60 7.66 -13.02 -15.54
CA TYR A 60 8.28 -11.82 -14.94
C TYR A 60 8.28 -11.92 -13.42
N ILE A 61 9.28 -11.29 -12.79
CA ILE A 61 9.26 -11.11 -11.34
C ILE A 61 8.32 -9.96 -10.99
N LYS A 62 7.52 -10.19 -9.95
CA LYS A 62 6.67 -9.20 -9.31
C LYS A 62 7.21 -8.90 -7.92
N GLY A 63 7.52 -7.63 -7.65
CA GLY A 63 7.87 -7.14 -6.32
C GLY A 63 6.66 -7.13 -5.39
N HIS A 64 6.90 -7.46 -4.12
CA HIS A 64 5.90 -7.33 -3.06
C HIS A 64 6.41 -6.35 -2.02
N TYR A 65 5.51 -5.64 -1.34
CA TYR A 65 5.89 -4.58 -0.41
C TYR A 65 6.78 -3.50 -1.04
N SER A 66 6.34 -2.97 -2.19
CA SER A 66 7.05 -1.88 -2.87
C SER A 66 6.65 -0.50 -2.34
N ASP A 67 6.10 -0.47 -1.13
CA ASP A 67 5.65 0.75 -0.45
C ASP A 67 6.86 1.53 0.07
N ASP A 68 6.82 2.84 -0.06
CA ASP A 68 7.86 3.79 0.38
C ASP A 68 9.28 3.45 -0.10
N VAL A 69 9.40 2.70 -1.20
CA VAL A 69 10.70 2.26 -1.71
C VAL A 69 11.60 3.44 -2.08
N ASP A 70 12.88 3.36 -1.65
CA ASP A 70 13.86 4.45 -1.81
C ASP A 70 14.32 4.62 -3.26
N ASN A 71 14.38 3.52 -4.02
CA ASN A 71 14.92 3.47 -5.38
C ASN A 71 13.96 2.81 -6.40
N PRO A 72 12.72 3.32 -6.57
CA PRO A 72 11.70 2.69 -7.43
C PRO A 72 12.11 2.63 -8.91
N GLN A 73 12.95 3.55 -9.37
CA GLN A 73 13.47 3.58 -10.75
C GLN A 73 14.33 2.36 -11.10
N ASP A 74 14.82 1.61 -10.11
CA ASP A 74 15.62 0.41 -10.33
C ASP A 74 14.75 -0.82 -10.70
N TYR A 75 13.45 -0.77 -10.51
CA TYR A 75 12.52 -1.85 -10.89
C TYR A 75 12.56 -2.13 -12.40
N PRO A 76 12.27 -1.16 -13.29
CA PRO A 76 12.31 -1.40 -14.73
C PRO A 76 13.71 -1.82 -15.22
N THR A 77 14.77 -1.18 -14.71
CA THR A 77 16.14 -1.44 -15.12
C THR A 77 16.66 -2.82 -14.70
N SER A 78 15.99 -3.44 -13.70
CA SER A 78 16.25 -4.82 -13.25
C SER A 78 15.40 -5.85 -13.99
N GLY A 79 14.56 -5.43 -14.94
CA GLY A 79 13.68 -6.32 -15.72
C GLY A 79 12.45 -6.82 -14.94
N MET A 80 12.11 -6.17 -13.84
CA MET A 80 10.88 -6.45 -13.09
C MET A 80 9.65 -6.18 -13.95
N GLY A 81 8.65 -7.04 -13.88
CA GLY A 81 7.42 -6.89 -14.65
C GLY A 81 6.28 -6.24 -13.88
N ALA A 82 6.33 -6.26 -12.56
CA ALA A 82 5.29 -5.67 -11.72
C ALA A 82 5.79 -5.37 -10.30
N ALA A 83 5.04 -4.51 -9.61
CA ALA A 83 5.23 -4.19 -8.20
C ALA A 83 3.88 -3.99 -7.50
N ASN A 84 3.83 -4.28 -6.20
CA ASN A 84 2.66 -4.01 -5.37
C ASN A 84 2.94 -2.85 -4.44
N VAL A 85 2.15 -1.79 -4.59
CA VAL A 85 2.07 -0.67 -3.65
C VAL A 85 0.65 -0.62 -3.11
N GLY A 86 0.47 -0.47 -1.82
CA GLY A 86 -0.87 -0.46 -1.23
C GLY A 86 -0.94 0.23 0.13
N PRO A 87 -0.25 -0.24 1.18
CA PRO A 87 -0.20 0.45 2.48
C PRO A 87 0.16 1.93 2.39
N GLU A 88 1.12 2.30 1.56
CA GLU A 88 1.56 3.69 1.37
C GLU A 88 0.40 4.61 0.96
N PHE A 89 -0.45 4.19 0.00
CA PHE A 89 -1.62 5.00 -0.40
C PHE A 89 -2.64 5.14 0.73
N THR A 90 -2.88 4.07 1.49
CA THR A 90 -3.72 4.12 2.70
C THR A 90 -3.17 5.07 3.74
N MET A 91 -1.85 5.07 3.94
CA MET A 91 -1.19 5.96 4.90
C MET A 91 -1.28 7.42 4.44
N ASN A 92 -1.17 7.70 3.15
CA ASN A 92 -1.37 9.02 2.60
C ASN A 92 -2.82 9.52 2.75
N GLU A 93 -3.82 8.65 2.54
CA GLU A 93 -5.23 8.96 2.81
C GLU A 93 -5.45 9.30 4.29
N PHE A 94 -4.89 8.50 5.20
CA PHE A 94 -4.97 8.75 6.64
C PHE A 94 -4.34 10.10 7.02
N ASP A 95 -3.14 10.40 6.51
CA ASP A 95 -2.44 11.66 6.84
C ASP A 95 -3.22 12.88 6.32
N ALA A 96 -3.77 12.80 5.11
CA ALA A 96 -4.62 13.86 4.59
C ALA A 96 -5.86 14.09 5.46
N LEU A 97 -6.54 13.03 5.88
CA LEU A 97 -7.70 13.12 6.77
C LEU A 97 -7.33 13.67 8.16
N ALA A 98 -6.17 13.30 8.71
CA ALA A 98 -5.69 13.82 10.00
C ALA A 98 -5.39 15.33 9.92
N GLU A 99 -4.75 15.80 8.83
CA GLU A 99 -4.52 17.22 8.59
C GLU A 99 -5.82 18.01 8.43
N LEU A 100 -6.79 17.43 7.69
CA LEU A 100 -8.12 18.02 7.51
C LEU A 100 -8.90 18.07 8.84
N GLU A 101 -8.82 17.05 9.67
CA GLU A 101 -9.44 17.06 11.02
C GLU A 101 -8.80 18.12 11.91
N ALA A 102 -7.49 18.33 11.83
CA ALA A 102 -6.81 19.39 12.55
C ALA A 102 -7.29 20.78 12.08
N GLU A 103 -7.53 20.96 10.79
CA GLU A 103 -8.10 22.19 10.27
C GLU A 103 -9.57 22.35 10.69
N GLU A 104 -10.38 21.29 10.61
CA GLU A 104 -11.75 21.26 11.10
C GLU A 104 -11.82 21.74 12.58
N LYS A 105 -10.91 21.24 13.42
CA LYS A 105 -10.83 21.65 14.82
C LYS A 105 -10.58 23.16 14.97
N LYS A 106 -9.67 23.75 14.21
CA LYS A 106 -9.42 25.20 14.21
C LYS A 106 -10.68 25.99 13.79
N GLN A 107 -11.40 25.52 12.79
CA GLN A 107 -12.64 26.15 12.32
C GLN A 107 -13.75 26.05 13.37
N PHE A 108 -13.84 24.94 14.09
CA PHE A 108 -14.76 24.75 15.21
C PHE A 108 -14.43 25.68 16.38
N GLU A 109 -13.16 25.75 16.79
CA GLU A 109 -12.69 26.64 17.87
C GLU A 109 -12.93 28.13 17.52
N ALA A 110 -12.88 28.47 16.23
CA ALA A 110 -13.23 29.80 15.72
C ALA A 110 -14.74 30.05 15.60
N GLY A 111 -15.58 29.10 15.99
CA GLY A 111 -17.04 29.21 15.92
C GLY A 111 -17.63 29.20 14.49
N ARG A 112 -16.87 28.75 13.50
CA ARG A 112 -17.31 28.74 12.09
C ARG A 112 -18.09 27.51 11.69
N ILE A 113 -17.90 26.41 12.40
CA ILE A 113 -18.66 25.16 12.23
C ILE A 113 -19.27 24.74 13.57
N PRO A 114 -20.46 24.11 13.57
CA PRO A 114 -21.20 23.84 14.80
C PRO A 114 -20.78 22.59 15.56
N GLN A 115 -20.09 21.65 14.92
CA GLN A 115 -19.72 20.35 15.51
C GLN A 115 -18.61 19.66 14.72
N LEU A 116 -17.80 18.85 15.43
CA LEU A 116 -16.71 18.09 14.84
C LEU A 116 -17.19 16.75 14.21
N SER A 117 -16.46 16.27 13.19
CA SER A 117 -16.64 14.94 12.61
C SER A 117 -16.16 13.82 13.53
N ASN A 118 -15.13 14.09 14.32
CA ASN A 118 -14.38 13.12 15.13
C ASN A 118 -13.79 11.99 14.28
N MET A 119 -13.31 12.31 13.10
CA MET A 119 -12.82 11.35 12.09
C MET A 119 -11.74 10.43 12.67
N GLY A 120 -10.70 10.99 13.28
CA GLY A 120 -9.59 10.23 13.86
C GLY A 120 -10.05 9.26 14.96
N LYS A 121 -10.99 9.68 15.81
CA LYS A 121 -11.56 8.80 16.83
C LYS A 121 -12.32 7.61 16.21
N VAL A 122 -13.09 7.86 15.16
CA VAL A 122 -13.83 6.82 14.46
C VAL A 122 -12.86 5.84 13.77
N LEU A 123 -11.82 6.34 13.09
CA LEU A 123 -10.80 5.51 12.48
C LEU A 123 -10.12 4.61 13.51
N TRP A 124 -9.66 5.18 14.61
CA TRP A 124 -9.02 4.44 15.69
C TRP A 124 -9.91 3.31 16.21
N GLN A 125 -11.16 3.64 16.53
CA GLN A 125 -12.14 2.67 17.06
C GLN A 125 -12.39 1.54 16.06
N LYS A 126 -12.64 1.86 14.78
CA LYS A 126 -12.93 0.84 13.75
C LYS A 126 -11.74 -0.04 13.45
N VAL A 127 -10.52 0.50 13.43
CA VAL A 127 -9.31 -0.31 13.31
C VAL A 127 -9.15 -1.25 14.48
N TYR A 128 -9.35 -0.76 15.72
CA TYR A 128 -9.29 -1.58 16.93
C TYR A 128 -10.31 -2.72 16.87
N GLU A 129 -11.58 -2.40 16.61
CA GLU A 129 -12.69 -3.38 16.51
C GLU A 129 -12.45 -4.42 15.41
N SER A 130 -11.81 -4.05 14.31
CA SER A 130 -11.52 -4.96 13.20
C SER A 130 -10.60 -6.12 13.58
N GLY A 131 -9.76 -5.93 14.59
CA GLY A 131 -8.71 -6.86 15.00
C GLY A 131 -7.65 -7.12 13.93
N ARG A 132 -7.76 -6.49 12.73
CA ARG A 132 -6.86 -6.72 11.60
C ARG A 132 -5.46 -6.17 11.84
N TRP A 133 -5.31 -5.16 12.69
CA TRP A 133 -4.03 -4.60 13.11
C TRP A 133 -3.10 -5.65 13.76
N LYS A 134 -3.65 -6.70 14.38
CA LYS A 134 -2.89 -7.77 15.07
C LYS A 134 -1.93 -8.52 14.14
N LYS A 135 -2.24 -8.62 12.86
CA LYS A 135 -1.36 -9.29 11.89
C LYS A 135 -0.06 -8.52 11.60
N TRP A 136 0.02 -7.26 12.01
CA TRP A 136 1.17 -6.38 11.83
C TRP A 136 2.03 -6.29 13.08
N LEU A 137 1.65 -7.00 14.16
CA LEU A 137 2.44 -7.09 15.37
C LEU A 137 3.76 -7.81 15.10
N GLN A 138 4.83 -7.26 15.64
CA GLN A 138 6.15 -7.88 15.61
C GLN A 138 6.21 -9.09 16.55
N PRO A 139 7.22 -9.97 16.45
CA PRO A 139 7.30 -11.17 17.29
C PRO A 139 7.25 -10.90 18.80
N ASP A 140 7.85 -9.80 19.23
CA ASP A 140 7.87 -9.35 20.64
C ASP A 140 6.59 -8.62 21.09
N GLU A 141 5.72 -8.28 20.15
CA GLU A 141 4.42 -7.67 20.38
C GLU A 141 3.26 -8.67 20.39
N GLN A 142 3.52 -9.93 20.00
CA GLN A 142 2.46 -10.95 19.89
C GLN A 142 1.72 -11.15 21.21
N GLY A 143 0.39 -11.10 21.12
CA GLY A 143 -0.49 -11.24 22.29
C GLY A 143 -0.77 -9.95 23.04
N LYS A 144 -0.09 -8.84 22.73
CA LYS A 144 -0.38 -7.54 23.33
C LYS A 144 -1.64 -6.92 22.75
N ASP A 145 -2.31 -6.12 23.60
CA ASP A 145 -3.35 -5.21 23.14
C ASP A 145 -2.73 -3.96 22.50
N LEU A 146 -3.51 -3.23 21.69
CA LEU A 146 -3.06 -2.02 21.02
C LEU A 146 -2.57 -0.95 22.02
N SER A 147 -3.18 -0.90 23.20
CA SER A 147 -2.79 0.03 24.28
C SER A 147 -1.49 -0.36 24.99
N GLU A 148 -0.97 -1.57 24.76
CA GLU A 148 0.24 -2.10 25.41
C GLU A 148 1.50 -1.91 24.56
N VAL A 149 1.37 -1.40 23.34
CA VAL A 149 2.51 -1.02 22.49
C VAL A 149 2.78 0.48 22.59
N SER A 150 3.95 0.94 22.15
CA SER A 150 4.30 2.36 22.20
C SER A 150 3.30 3.24 21.42
N GLU A 151 3.16 4.51 21.78
CA GLU A 151 2.26 5.44 21.11
C GLU A 151 2.58 5.57 19.61
N GLU A 152 3.84 5.66 19.25
CA GLU A 152 4.30 5.68 17.86
C GLU A 152 3.86 4.40 17.13
N ARG A 153 4.00 3.26 17.79
CA ARG A 153 3.60 1.98 17.22
C ARG A 153 2.09 1.85 17.07
N GLN A 154 1.31 2.36 18.06
CA GLN A 154 -0.16 2.45 17.96
C GLN A 154 -0.57 3.25 16.72
N GLN A 155 0.02 4.43 16.54
CA GLN A 155 -0.27 5.30 15.40
C GLN A 155 0.02 4.58 14.08
N TRP A 156 1.16 3.92 13.96
CA TRP A 156 1.51 3.16 12.76
C TRP A 156 0.53 2.01 12.49
N LEU A 157 0.15 1.24 13.52
CA LEU A 157 -0.80 0.13 13.42
C LEU A 157 -2.20 0.62 13.01
N VAL A 158 -2.65 1.74 13.56
CA VAL A 158 -3.93 2.35 13.20
C VAL A 158 -3.89 2.85 11.75
N LYS A 159 -2.89 3.62 11.40
CA LYS A 159 -2.68 4.18 10.06
C LYS A 159 -2.68 3.08 9.00
N THR A 160 -1.87 2.03 9.18
CA THR A 160 -1.80 0.88 8.28
C THR A 160 -3.10 0.06 8.28
N GLY A 161 -3.75 -0.04 9.44
CA GLY A 161 -4.99 -0.80 9.63
C GLY A 161 -6.21 -0.17 8.94
N CYS A 162 -6.19 1.13 8.64
CA CYS A 162 -7.28 1.84 7.98
C CYS A 162 -7.68 1.23 6.63
N ARG A 163 -6.75 0.61 5.90
CA ARG A 163 -7.02 -0.09 4.64
C ARG A 163 -8.16 -1.12 4.71
N TYR A 164 -8.49 -1.62 5.90
CA TYR A 164 -9.52 -2.64 6.09
C TYR A 164 -10.87 -2.08 6.51
N ILE A 165 -10.95 -0.78 6.79
CA ILE A 165 -12.14 -0.17 7.39
C ILE A 165 -12.68 1.03 6.61
N TRP A 166 -12.06 1.42 5.50
CA TRP A 166 -12.50 2.58 4.69
C TRP A 166 -13.96 2.52 4.26
N GLN A 167 -14.52 1.32 4.10
CA GLN A 167 -15.91 1.11 3.71
C GLN A 167 -16.85 0.85 4.91
N ALA A 168 -16.37 0.95 6.14
CA ALA A 168 -17.23 0.83 7.30
C ALA A 168 -18.23 2.00 7.35
N PRO A 169 -19.54 1.74 7.59
CA PRO A 169 -20.57 2.79 7.56
C PRO A 169 -20.26 4.00 8.43
N GLU A 170 -19.72 3.77 9.63
CA GLU A 170 -19.38 4.85 10.56
C GLU A 170 -18.20 5.71 10.05
N VAL A 171 -17.23 5.08 9.35
CA VAL A 171 -16.11 5.79 8.71
C VAL A 171 -16.62 6.66 7.58
N LEU A 172 -17.50 6.12 6.74
CA LEU A 172 -18.12 6.88 5.62
C LEU A 172 -18.91 8.09 6.14
N VAL A 173 -19.68 7.91 7.22
CA VAL A 173 -20.46 9.00 7.84
C VAL A 173 -19.53 10.06 8.43
N ALA A 174 -18.49 9.67 9.17
CA ALA A 174 -17.55 10.62 9.76
C ALA A 174 -16.78 11.39 8.68
N ARG A 175 -16.34 10.71 7.61
CA ARG A 175 -15.67 11.33 6.47
C ARG A 175 -16.54 12.32 5.75
N GLN A 176 -17.79 11.95 5.46
CA GLN A 176 -18.73 12.88 4.82
C GLN A 176 -18.96 14.12 5.68
N LYS A 177 -19.11 13.94 6.99
CA LYS A 177 -19.27 15.06 7.91
C LYS A 177 -18.05 15.98 7.95
N LEU A 178 -16.83 15.41 7.92
CA LEU A 178 -15.60 16.18 7.80
C LEU A 178 -15.59 17.04 6.53
N TYR A 179 -15.95 16.42 5.40
CA TYR A 179 -16.00 17.09 4.10
C TYR A 179 -17.06 18.21 4.07
N ASP A 180 -18.26 17.95 4.58
CA ASP A 180 -19.34 18.95 4.66
C ASP A 180 -18.95 20.14 5.54
N ASN A 181 -18.33 19.88 6.69
CA ASN A 181 -17.84 20.94 7.61
C ASN A 181 -16.78 21.83 6.93
N LEU A 182 -15.85 21.23 6.22
CA LEU A 182 -14.77 21.97 5.56
C LEU A 182 -15.24 22.67 4.29
N ALA A 183 -16.19 22.08 3.55
CA ALA A 183 -16.83 22.74 2.41
C ALA A 183 -17.56 24.01 2.82
N TYR A 184 -18.19 24.04 4.01
CA TYR A 184 -18.86 25.22 4.54
C TYR A 184 -17.89 26.40 4.74
N VAL A 185 -16.63 26.14 4.96
CA VAL A 185 -15.57 27.16 5.10
C VAL A 185 -14.70 27.31 3.85
N GLY A 186 -15.12 26.75 2.73
CA GLY A 186 -14.50 26.91 1.41
C GLY A 186 -13.34 25.96 1.12
N ILE A 187 -13.19 24.87 1.85
CA ILE A 187 -12.13 23.85 1.65
C ILE A 187 -12.74 22.62 0.96
N ASP A 188 -12.23 22.29 -0.21
CA ASP A 188 -12.56 21.04 -0.92
C ASP A 188 -11.73 19.88 -0.35
N ALA A 189 -12.22 19.31 0.74
CA ALA A 189 -11.51 18.27 1.50
C ALA A 189 -11.35 16.95 0.71
N GLU A 190 -12.31 16.59 -0.11
CA GLU A 190 -12.21 15.40 -0.96
C GLU A 190 -11.07 15.55 -1.96
N ASN A 191 -11.00 16.68 -2.63
CA ASN A 191 -9.92 16.96 -3.58
C ASN A 191 -8.53 16.97 -2.90
N VAL A 192 -8.42 17.50 -1.67
CA VAL A 192 -7.16 17.46 -0.91
C VAL A 192 -6.69 16.01 -0.69
N VAL A 193 -7.60 15.10 -0.31
CA VAL A 193 -7.28 13.67 -0.12
C VAL A 193 -6.86 13.03 -1.45
N LEU A 194 -7.63 13.25 -2.51
CA LEU A 194 -7.33 12.69 -3.83
C LEU A 194 -5.99 13.17 -4.37
N MET A 195 -5.71 14.47 -4.31
CA MET A 195 -4.43 15.03 -4.75
C MET A 195 -3.23 14.47 -3.98
N ARG A 196 -3.39 14.19 -2.69
CA ARG A 196 -2.33 13.56 -1.88
C ARG A 196 -2.00 12.15 -2.39
N ILE A 197 -3.03 11.36 -2.68
CA ILE A 197 -2.87 10.00 -3.20
C ILE A 197 -2.30 10.04 -4.62
N GLU A 198 -2.82 10.88 -5.49
CA GLU A 198 -2.34 11.06 -6.86
C GLU A 198 -0.86 11.46 -6.91
N HIS A 199 -0.45 12.44 -6.10
CA HIS A 199 0.94 12.86 -6.03
C HIS A 199 1.89 11.71 -5.63
N ASN A 200 1.43 10.82 -4.73
CA ASN A 200 2.20 9.64 -4.38
C ASN A 200 2.21 8.59 -5.50
N MET A 201 1.09 8.40 -6.21
CA MET A 201 1.03 7.51 -7.38
C MET A 201 1.96 7.97 -8.49
N ASP A 202 2.09 9.27 -8.73
CA ASP A 202 2.96 9.84 -9.75
C ASP A 202 4.42 9.42 -9.56
N LYS A 203 4.91 9.31 -8.33
CA LYS A 203 6.24 8.77 -8.01
C LYS A 203 6.48 7.43 -8.71
N TYR A 204 5.49 6.53 -8.65
CA TYR A 204 5.58 5.20 -9.24
C TYR A 204 5.35 5.22 -10.76
N TYR A 205 4.42 6.04 -11.24
CA TYR A 205 4.18 6.15 -12.69
C TYR A 205 5.42 6.62 -13.44
N TYR A 206 6.13 7.60 -12.89
CA TYR A 206 7.40 8.06 -13.48
C TYR A 206 8.52 7.04 -13.30
N ALA A 207 8.69 6.50 -12.10
CA ALA A 207 9.77 5.56 -11.80
C ALA A 207 9.65 4.25 -12.60
N PHE A 208 8.42 3.76 -12.82
CA PHE A 208 8.16 2.52 -13.54
C PHE A 208 8.01 2.71 -15.06
N ASN A 209 8.22 3.92 -15.58
CA ASN A 209 8.09 4.27 -17.01
C ASN A 209 6.70 3.92 -17.60
N ILE A 210 5.62 4.08 -16.83
CA ILE A 210 4.26 3.76 -17.28
C ILE A 210 3.45 4.98 -17.69
N VAL A 211 4.03 6.17 -17.60
CA VAL A 211 3.39 7.41 -18.09
C VAL A 211 3.24 7.32 -19.60
N ASN A 212 2.01 7.51 -20.09
CA ASN A 212 1.65 7.39 -21.50
C ASN A 212 1.97 6.02 -22.14
N LEU A 213 2.11 4.97 -21.34
CA LEU A 213 2.45 3.63 -21.81
C LEU A 213 1.51 3.14 -22.93
N ASN A 214 0.21 3.40 -22.81
CA ASN A 214 -0.79 3.03 -23.84
C ASN A 214 -0.51 3.64 -25.21
N ASP A 215 0.01 4.87 -25.25
CA ASP A 215 0.33 5.53 -26.51
C ASP A 215 1.63 4.97 -27.11
N HIS A 216 2.57 4.60 -26.29
CA HIS A 216 3.76 3.88 -26.74
C HIS A 216 3.41 2.50 -27.31
N LEU A 217 2.53 1.74 -26.64
CA LEU A 217 2.14 0.39 -27.09
C LEU A 217 1.31 0.37 -28.37
N LYS A 218 0.56 1.44 -28.69
CA LYS A 218 -0.17 1.58 -29.97
C LYS A 218 0.75 1.70 -31.19
N ASN A 219 2.02 2.05 -30.98
CA ASN A 219 2.99 2.33 -32.04
C ASN A 219 4.00 1.17 -32.22
N ILE A 220 3.80 0.04 -31.56
CA ILE A 220 4.56 -1.21 -31.70
C ILE A 220 3.72 -2.23 -32.46
#